data_06be7b69ff0bc50953f9b970155a0606
#
_entry.id   06be7b69ff0bc50953f9b970155a0606
#
_cell.length_a   1.000
_cell.length_b   1.000
_cell.length_c   1.000
_cell.angle_alpha   90.00
_cell.angle_beta   90.00
_cell.angle_gamma   90.00
#
_symmetry.space_group_name_H-M   'P 1'
#
loop_
_entity.id
_entity.type
_entity.pdbx_description
1 polymer ?
#
loop_
_entity_poly.entity_id
_entity_poly.type
_entity_poly.pdbx_seq_one_letter_code
_entity_poly.pdbx_strand_id
1 'polypeptide(L)'
;MLWSLFIDRGLFNLKLQINIMVFDLDLIKKLYAEMPARVTAARQLIGKPLTLTEKILYAHLFGDLPLTAFTRGKDYVDFAPDRVAMQDATAQMALLQFSTAGRTSVAVPSTVHCDHLIQAKAGAVADLATANEVNKEVYDFLASISNKYGIGFWKPGAGIIHQVVLENYAFPGGMMIGTDSHTPNAGGLAMIAIGVGGADAVDVMAGLPWELKMPKVIGVKLTGKMSGWTSAKDVILWVAGQLTVKGGTGAIVEYFGEGADTMSATGKGTVCNMGAEIGATCSLFAYDEKMSAYLKATGRAEVAAMADQIREHLRPDDDVMADPLKYYDQVLELDLSTL
;
A
#
# COMPACT_ATOMS: atom_id res chain seq x y z
N MET A 1 -3.64 -20.14 -42.59
CA MET A 1 -4.70 -20.47 -41.63
C MET A 1 -4.20 -20.69 -40.18
N LEU A 2 -2.96 -20.36 -39.87
CA LEU A 2 -2.34 -20.56 -38.53
C LEU A 2 -2.04 -19.23 -37.78
N TRP A 3 -2.30 -18.09 -38.39
CA TRP A 3 -2.05 -16.77 -37.79
C TRP A 3 -3.25 -16.19 -37.04
N SER A 4 -4.46 -16.69 -37.27
CA SER A 4 -5.68 -16.20 -36.60
C SER A 4 -5.86 -16.73 -35.15
N LEU A 5 -5.22 -17.86 -34.82
CA LEU A 5 -5.32 -18.49 -33.49
C LEU A 5 -4.42 -17.84 -32.42
N PHE A 6 -3.35 -17.15 -32.84
CA PHE A 6 -2.44 -16.45 -31.89
C PHE A 6 -2.96 -15.08 -31.48
N ILE A 7 -3.72 -14.41 -32.33
CA ILE A 7 -4.30 -13.08 -32.02
C ILE A 7 -5.45 -13.20 -31.02
N ASP A 8 -6.25 -14.26 -31.12
CA ASP A 8 -7.40 -14.47 -30.21
C ASP A 8 -6.97 -14.84 -28.78
N ARG A 9 -5.85 -15.58 -28.59
CA ARG A 9 -5.34 -15.88 -27.26
C ARG A 9 -4.67 -14.68 -26.58
N GLY A 10 -4.03 -13.82 -27.35
CA GLY A 10 -3.43 -12.57 -26.85
C GLY A 10 -4.48 -11.57 -26.42
N LEU A 11 -5.57 -11.41 -27.19
CA LEU A 11 -6.69 -10.53 -26.87
C LEU A 11 -7.55 -11.05 -25.70
N PHE A 12 -7.69 -12.37 -25.56
CA PHE A 12 -8.41 -12.98 -24.45
C PHE A 12 -7.64 -12.81 -23.13
N ASN A 13 -6.31 -12.96 -23.14
CA ASN A 13 -5.47 -12.68 -21.99
C ASN A 13 -5.41 -11.18 -21.64
N LEU A 14 -5.42 -10.30 -22.64
CA LEU A 14 -5.49 -8.85 -22.44
C LEU A 14 -6.83 -8.41 -21.84
N LYS A 15 -7.95 -9.00 -22.32
CA LYS A 15 -9.28 -8.76 -21.73
C LYS A 15 -9.42 -9.31 -20.32
N LEU A 16 -8.81 -10.46 -20.02
CA LEU A 16 -8.77 -11.01 -18.66
C LEU A 16 -7.93 -10.15 -17.70
N GLN A 17 -6.78 -9.62 -18.17
CA GLN A 17 -5.98 -8.66 -17.40
C GLN A 17 -6.73 -7.33 -17.16
N ILE A 18 -7.47 -6.84 -18.15
CA ILE A 18 -8.28 -5.62 -18.00
C ILE A 18 -9.43 -5.86 -17.00
N ASN A 19 -10.04 -7.04 -16.98
CA ASN A 19 -11.08 -7.38 -16.01
C ASN A 19 -10.55 -7.53 -14.58
N ILE A 20 -9.30 -7.96 -14.39
CA ILE A 20 -8.65 -8.02 -13.08
C ILE A 20 -8.35 -6.61 -12.56
N MET A 21 -7.97 -5.65 -13.42
CA MET A 21 -7.80 -4.24 -13.05
C MET A 21 -9.11 -3.56 -12.65
N VAL A 22 -10.25 -3.95 -13.22
CA VAL A 22 -11.60 -3.39 -12.96
C VAL A 22 -12.22 -3.98 -11.68
N PHE A 23 -11.73 -5.12 -11.19
CA PHE A 23 -12.31 -5.80 -10.01
C PHE A 23 -12.29 -4.95 -8.74
N ASP A 24 -11.24 -4.12 -8.54
CA ASP A 24 -11.09 -3.26 -7.36
C ASP A 24 -11.83 -1.92 -7.48
N LEU A 25 -12.38 -1.58 -8.64
CA LEU A 25 -12.96 -0.26 -8.91
C LEU A 25 -14.24 0.00 -8.10
N ASP A 26 -15.10 -1.00 -7.95
CA ASP A 26 -16.36 -0.84 -7.20
C ASP A 26 -16.10 -0.68 -5.69
N LEU A 27 -15.07 -1.36 -5.17
CA LEU A 27 -14.59 -1.17 -3.81
C LEU A 27 -14.09 0.26 -3.62
N ILE A 28 -13.27 0.77 -4.54
CA ILE A 28 -12.74 2.14 -4.49
C ILE A 28 -13.89 3.17 -4.55
N LYS A 29 -14.86 2.97 -5.45
CA LYS A 29 -16.06 3.82 -5.54
C LYS A 29 -16.82 3.88 -4.22
N LYS A 30 -17.04 2.72 -3.59
CA LYS A 30 -17.70 2.63 -2.29
C LYS A 30 -16.92 3.37 -1.21
N LEU A 31 -15.62 3.10 -1.09
CA LEU A 31 -14.77 3.77 -0.11
C LEU A 31 -14.81 5.29 -0.28
N TYR A 32 -14.65 5.79 -1.50
CA TYR A 32 -14.63 7.24 -1.76
C TYR A 32 -15.99 7.90 -1.53
N ALA A 33 -17.10 7.18 -1.75
CA ALA A 33 -18.43 7.67 -1.42
C ALA A 33 -18.66 7.80 0.11
N GLU A 34 -18.07 6.89 0.90
CA GLU A 34 -18.23 6.84 2.35
C GLU A 34 -17.19 7.68 3.12
N MET A 35 -15.98 7.85 2.57
CA MET A 35 -14.82 8.47 3.23
C MET A 35 -15.10 9.87 3.77
N PRO A 36 -15.77 10.81 3.06
CA PRO A 36 -16.07 12.15 3.60
C PRO A 36 -16.91 12.11 4.87
N ALA A 37 -17.92 11.24 4.91
CA ALA A 37 -18.78 11.07 6.08
C ALA A 37 -18.02 10.45 7.27
N ARG A 38 -17.22 9.39 7.00
CA ARG A 38 -16.40 8.73 8.03
C ARG A 38 -15.35 9.66 8.62
N VAL A 39 -14.65 10.44 7.78
CA VAL A 39 -13.67 11.45 8.23
C VAL A 39 -14.32 12.55 9.04
N THR A 40 -15.51 13.00 8.64
CA THR A 40 -16.26 14.02 9.39
C THR A 40 -16.66 13.51 10.77
N ALA A 41 -17.17 12.29 10.86
CA ALA A 41 -17.53 11.65 12.11
C ALA A 41 -16.30 11.41 13.02
N ALA A 42 -15.17 10.99 12.44
CA ALA A 42 -13.90 10.83 13.17
C ALA A 42 -13.42 12.19 13.74
N ARG A 43 -13.50 13.27 12.95
CA ARG A 43 -13.13 14.61 13.41
C ARG A 43 -13.99 15.08 14.59
N GLN A 44 -15.30 14.80 14.56
CA GLN A 44 -16.22 15.11 15.68
C GLN A 44 -15.88 14.28 16.91
N LEU A 45 -15.60 12.99 16.77
CA LEU A 45 -15.22 12.10 17.86
C LEU A 45 -13.90 12.52 18.53
N ILE A 46 -12.87 12.82 17.72
CA ILE A 46 -11.54 13.18 18.21
C ILE A 46 -11.49 14.62 18.72
N GLY A 47 -12.36 15.49 18.22
CA GLY A 47 -12.48 16.89 18.65
C GLY A 47 -11.31 17.79 18.23
N LYS A 48 -10.56 17.41 17.19
CA LYS A 48 -9.42 18.17 16.64
C LYS A 48 -9.24 17.94 15.13
N PRO A 49 -8.48 18.79 14.44
CA PRO A 49 -7.99 18.52 13.08
C PRO A 49 -7.23 17.19 12.97
N LEU A 50 -7.37 16.51 11.84
CA LEU A 50 -6.85 15.17 11.63
C LEU A 50 -5.63 15.16 10.70
N THR A 51 -4.64 14.31 11.03
CA THR A 51 -3.58 13.90 10.11
C THR A 51 -4.18 13.03 9.00
N LEU A 52 -3.50 12.86 7.88
CA LEU A 52 -3.93 11.92 6.83
C LEU A 52 -4.02 10.50 7.37
N THR A 53 -3.04 10.11 8.18
CA THR A 53 -3.02 8.79 8.86
C THR A 53 -4.30 8.55 9.67
N GLU A 54 -4.72 9.53 10.49
CA GLU A 54 -5.97 9.40 11.25
C GLU A 54 -7.20 9.30 10.34
N LYS A 55 -7.25 10.09 9.26
CA LYS A 55 -8.37 10.03 8.30
C LYS A 55 -8.51 8.64 7.70
N ILE A 56 -7.40 8.03 7.24
CA ILE A 56 -7.43 6.69 6.64
C ILE A 56 -7.76 5.62 7.69
N LEU A 57 -7.10 5.63 8.85
CA LEU A 57 -7.34 4.63 9.90
C LEU A 57 -8.80 4.63 10.37
N TYR A 58 -9.37 5.81 10.67
CA TYR A 58 -10.77 5.89 11.08
C TYR A 58 -11.77 5.59 9.95
N ALA A 59 -11.37 5.75 8.69
CA ALA A 59 -12.18 5.32 7.56
C ALA A 59 -12.19 3.80 7.36
N HIS A 60 -11.23 3.07 7.95
CA HIS A 60 -11.08 1.62 7.82
C HIS A 60 -11.32 0.86 9.13
N LEU A 61 -12.03 1.44 10.09
CA LEU A 61 -12.45 0.69 11.28
C LEU A 61 -13.34 -0.48 10.90
N PHE A 62 -13.09 -1.64 11.51
CA PHE A 62 -13.97 -2.80 11.40
C PHE A 62 -15.20 -2.57 12.30
N GLY A 63 -16.37 -2.37 11.68
CA GLY A 63 -17.61 -2.05 12.41
C GLY A 63 -17.84 -0.54 12.58
N ASP A 64 -18.54 -0.19 13.66
CA ASP A 64 -18.97 1.17 13.95
C ASP A 64 -17.88 2.01 14.61
N LEU A 65 -18.05 3.35 14.56
CA LEU A 65 -17.20 4.27 15.32
C LEU A 65 -17.31 4.00 16.82
N PRO A 66 -16.20 4.05 17.57
CA PRO A 66 -16.21 3.89 19.02
C PRO A 66 -16.88 5.09 19.72
N LEU A 67 -17.25 4.92 20.98
CA LEU A 67 -17.79 6.02 21.80
C LEU A 67 -16.73 7.05 22.22
N THR A 68 -15.45 6.64 22.23
CA THR A 68 -14.31 7.49 22.61
C THR A 68 -13.17 7.30 21.61
N ALA A 69 -12.41 8.35 21.36
CA ALA A 69 -11.26 8.31 20.48
C ALA A 69 -10.18 7.35 20.99
N PHE A 70 -9.55 6.61 20.09
CA PHE A 70 -8.42 5.74 20.42
C PHE A 70 -7.18 6.53 20.78
N THR A 71 -6.44 6.05 21.77
CA THR A 71 -5.17 6.63 22.22
C THR A 71 -4.01 6.02 21.46
N ARG A 72 -3.28 6.84 20.71
CA ARG A 72 -2.09 6.42 19.96
C ARG A 72 -1.05 5.77 20.89
N GLY A 73 -0.50 4.65 20.46
CA GLY A 73 0.49 3.87 21.21
C GLY A 73 -0.05 3.08 22.40
N LYS A 74 -1.37 3.03 22.62
CA LYS A 74 -1.99 2.32 23.75
C LYS A 74 -3.08 1.34 23.31
N ASP A 75 -4.12 1.84 22.65
CA ASP A 75 -5.31 1.06 22.36
C ASP A 75 -5.09 0.12 21.17
N TYR A 76 -5.65 -1.07 21.23
CA TYR A 76 -5.73 -1.98 20.10
C TYR A 76 -7.03 -1.76 19.34
N VAL A 77 -6.96 -1.79 18.04
CA VAL A 77 -8.05 -1.41 17.14
C VAL A 77 -8.19 -2.43 16.03
N ASP A 78 -9.41 -2.85 15.78
CA ASP A 78 -9.77 -3.72 14.67
C ASP A 78 -10.01 -2.92 13.40
N PHE A 79 -9.24 -3.25 12.35
CA PHE A 79 -9.35 -2.62 11.03
C PHE A 79 -9.88 -3.59 9.97
N ALA A 80 -10.43 -3.02 8.90
CA ALA A 80 -10.89 -3.71 7.70
C ALA A 80 -10.03 -3.29 6.51
N PRO A 81 -8.86 -3.92 6.26
CA PRO A 81 -8.07 -3.64 5.08
C PRO A 81 -8.84 -3.92 3.78
N ASP A 82 -8.63 -3.08 2.76
CA ASP A 82 -9.28 -3.22 1.45
C ASP A 82 -8.75 -4.41 0.65
N ARG A 83 -7.49 -4.81 0.89
CA ARG A 83 -6.85 -5.86 0.11
C ARG A 83 -5.67 -6.52 0.82
N VAL A 84 -5.27 -7.68 0.29
CA VAL A 84 -4.08 -8.44 0.70
C VAL A 84 -3.15 -8.65 -0.50
N ALA A 85 -1.85 -8.39 -0.32
CA ALA A 85 -0.81 -8.72 -1.30
C ALA A 85 0.19 -9.70 -0.68
N MET A 86 0.51 -10.80 -1.38
CA MET A 86 1.40 -11.85 -0.87
C MET A 86 2.53 -12.10 -1.86
N GLN A 87 3.75 -12.26 -1.37
CA GLN A 87 4.87 -12.77 -2.16
C GLN A 87 4.95 -14.31 -2.10
N ASP A 88 5.61 -14.94 -3.06
CA ASP A 88 5.55 -16.39 -3.28
C ASP A 88 6.15 -17.24 -2.15
N ALA A 89 7.15 -16.76 -1.42
CA ALA A 89 7.74 -17.53 -0.34
C ALA A 89 6.81 -17.65 0.88
N THR A 90 6.07 -16.59 1.23
CA THR A 90 5.15 -16.56 2.39
C THR A 90 3.74 -16.99 2.02
N ALA A 91 3.30 -16.80 0.78
CA ALA A 91 1.97 -17.17 0.31
C ALA A 91 1.70 -18.68 0.41
N GLN A 92 2.73 -19.52 0.32
CA GLN A 92 2.59 -20.97 0.40
C GLN A 92 1.88 -21.40 1.69
N MET A 93 2.42 -20.99 2.83
CA MET A 93 1.85 -21.32 4.13
C MET A 93 0.53 -20.59 4.39
N ALA A 94 0.43 -19.33 4.02
CA ALA A 94 -0.80 -18.55 4.18
C ALA A 94 -1.97 -19.21 3.41
N LEU A 95 -1.78 -19.61 2.15
CA LEU A 95 -2.84 -20.21 1.34
C LEU A 95 -3.16 -21.65 1.76
N LEU A 96 -2.17 -22.43 2.22
CA LEU A 96 -2.44 -23.72 2.86
C LEU A 96 -3.33 -23.54 4.08
N GLN A 97 -3.01 -22.59 4.95
CA GLN A 97 -3.81 -22.28 6.14
C GLN A 97 -5.20 -21.77 5.75
N PHE A 98 -5.30 -20.85 4.78
CA PHE A 98 -6.58 -20.35 4.26
C PHE A 98 -7.47 -21.49 3.72
N SER A 99 -6.88 -22.51 3.07
CA SER A 99 -7.63 -23.64 2.52
C SER A 99 -8.36 -24.45 3.59
N THR A 100 -7.95 -24.36 4.85
CA THR A 100 -8.61 -25.03 6.00
C THR A 100 -9.71 -24.18 6.65
N ALA A 101 -9.83 -22.89 6.27
CA ALA A 101 -10.82 -21.96 6.84
C ALA A 101 -12.27 -22.21 6.36
N GLY A 102 -12.49 -23.17 5.47
CA GLY A 102 -13.82 -23.54 4.96
C GLY A 102 -14.47 -22.48 4.07
N ARG A 103 -13.71 -21.50 3.57
CA ARG A 103 -14.21 -20.46 2.66
C ARG A 103 -14.21 -20.96 1.22
N THR A 104 -15.11 -20.44 0.41
CA THR A 104 -15.19 -20.72 -1.03
C THR A 104 -14.45 -19.69 -1.89
N SER A 105 -14.20 -18.49 -1.37
CA SER A 105 -13.47 -17.39 -1.98
C SER A 105 -12.87 -16.49 -0.90
N VAL A 106 -11.92 -15.65 -1.26
CA VAL A 106 -11.43 -14.60 -0.37
C VAL A 106 -12.48 -13.52 -0.13
N ALA A 107 -12.47 -12.91 1.05
CA ALA A 107 -13.42 -11.85 1.43
C ALA A 107 -13.01 -10.48 0.91
N VAL A 108 -11.72 -10.27 0.64
CA VAL A 108 -11.17 -9.03 0.09
C VAL A 108 -10.31 -9.33 -1.13
N PRO A 109 -10.17 -8.40 -2.09
CA PRO A 109 -9.24 -8.54 -3.21
C PRO A 109 -7.85 -8.94 -2.73
N SER A 110 -7.34 -10.07 -3.24
CA SER A 110 -6.06 -10.63 -2.83
C SER A 110 -5.22 -11.00 -4.04
N THR A 111 -3.90 -10.86 -3.93
CA THR A 111 -2.97 -11.17 -5.01
C THR A 111 -1.75 -11.93 -4.51
N VAL A 112 -1.22 -12.82 -5.35
CA VAL A 112 0.05 -13.53 -5.16
C VAL A 112 1.02 -13.09 -6.25
N HIS A 113 2.25 -12.80 -5.87
CA HIS A 113 3.31 -12.30 -6.76
C HIS A 113 4.55 -13.20 -6.62
N CYS A 114 5.00 -13.76 -7.76
CA CYS A 114 6.13 -14.71 -7.78
C CYS A 114 7.41 -13.99 -8.18
N ASP A 115 8.07 -13.35 -7.21
CA ASP A 115 9.30 -12.58 -7.41
C ASP A 115 10.43 -12.94 -6.44
N HIS A 116 10.13 -13.44 -5.24
CA HIS A 116 11.14 -13.71 -4.21
C HIS A 116 11.96 -15.00 -4.45
N LEU A 117 11.40 -15.99 -5.12
CA LEU A 117 12.09 -17.26 -5.39
C LEU A 117 12.99 -17.20 -6.64
N ILE A 118 13.05 -16.07 -7.33
CA ILE A 118 13.96 -15.84 -8.46
C ILE A 118 15.28 -15.27 -7.94
N GLN A 119 16.38 -15.98 -8.17
CA GLN A 119 17.71 -15.53 -7.76
C GLN A 119 18.37 -14.70 -8.87
N ALA A 120 18.77 -13.48 -8.56
CA ALA A 120 19.53 -12.62 -9.49
C ALA A 120 21.01 -13.03 -9.52
N LYS A 121 21.36 -14.04 -10.33
CA LYS A 121 22.69 -14.66 -10.34
C LYS A 121 23.40 -14.55 -11.69
N ALA A 122 22.74 -14.97 -12.78
CA ALA A 122 23.35 -15.09 -14.10
C ALA A 122 22.74 -14.13 -15.14
N GLY A 123 21.54 -13.62 -14.88
CA GLY A 123 20.80 -12.72 -15.77
C GLY A 123 19.35 -13.18 -15.96
N ALA A 124 18.48 -12.26 -16.30
CA ALA A 124 17.02 -12.41 -16.24
C ALA A 124 16.48 -13.68 -16.91
N VAL A 125 16.97 -14.03 -18.11
CA VAL A 125 16.47 -15.20 -18.87
C VAL A 125 16.87 -16.51 -18.21
N ALA A 126 18.15 -16.64 -17.81
CA ALA A 126 18.66 -17.86 -17.20
C ALA A 126 18.11 -18.06 -15.80
N ASP A 127 18.05 -16.99 -15.00
CA ASP A 127 17.56 -17.04 -13.61
C ASP A 127 16.07 -17.37 -13.57
N LEU A 128 15.27 -16.81 -14.48
CA LEU A 128 13.85 -17.12 -14.60
C LEU A 128 13.61 -18.57 -15.04
N ALA A 129 14.40 -19.09 -16.00
CA ALA A 129 14.32 -20.49 -16.43
C ALA A 129 14.62 -21.44 -15.28
N THR A 130 15.71 -21.17 -14.53
CA THR A 130 16.10 -21.94 -13.35
C THR A 130 15.01 -21.89 -12.26
N ALA A 131 14.46 -20.71 -11.97
CA ALA A 131 13.40 -20.56 -10.97
C ALA A 131 12.14 -21.36 -11.33
N ASN A 132 11.73 -21.33 -12.59
CA ASN A 132 10.57 -22.10 -13.09
C ASN A 132 10.78 -23.62 -13.00
N GLU A 133 12.00 -24.10 -13.14
CA GLU A 133 12.32 -25.52 -12.99
C GLU A 133 12.39 -25.94 -11.53
N VAL A 134 13.18 -25.22 -10.73
CA VAL A 134 13.46 -25.56 -9.32
C VAL A 134 12.24 -25.39 -8.44
N ASN A 135 11.45 -24.33 -8.67
CA ASN A 135 10.26 -24.01 -7.85
C ASN A 135 8.94 -24.38 -8.54
N LYS A 136 8.98 -25.30 -9.52
CA LYS A 136 7.79 -25.67 -10.29
C LYS A 136 6.60 -26.08 -9.42
N GLU A 137 6.82 -26.92 -8.41
CA GLU A 137 5.77 -27.39 -7.50
C GLU A 137 5.12 -26.23 -6.75
N VAL A 138 5.91 -25.28 -6.27
CA VAL A 138 5.44 -24.08 -5.57
C VAL A 138 4.58 -23.21 -6.47
N TYR A 139 5.08 -22.93 -7.68
CA TYR A 139 4.35 -22.08 -8.63
C TYR A 139 3.06 -22.73 -9.12
N ASP A 140 3.06 -24.05 -9.36
CA ASP A 140 1.87 -24.81 -9.75
C ASP A 140 0.82 -24.79 -8.59
N PHE A 141 1.27 -24.98 -7.35
CA PHE A 141 0.41 -24.87 -6.18
C PHE A 141 -0.20 -23.49 -6.06
N LEU A 142 0.63 -22.42 -6.09
CA LEU A 142 0.17 -21.05 -5.96
C LEU A 142 -0.80 -20.65 -7.08
N ALA A 143 -0.54 -21.07 -8.33
CA ALA A 143 -1.44 -20.83 -9.44
C ALA A 143 -2.78 -21.54 -9.26
N SER A 144 -2.77 -22.81 -8.85
CA SER A 144 -3.99 -23.62 -8.71
C SER A 144 -4.87 -23.12 -7.56
N ILE A 145 -4.25 -22.82 -6.41
CA ILE A 145 -4.99 -22.34 -5.22
C ILE A 145 -5.53 -20.92 -5.42
N SER A 146 -4.75 -20.06 -6.09
CA SER A 146 -5.19 -18.71 -6.45
C SER A 146 -6.43 -18.75 -7.35
N ASN A 147 -6.40 -19.61 -8.38
CA ASN A 147 -7.56 -19.80 -9.26
C ASN A 147 -8.79 -20.33 -8.51
N LYS A 148 -8.59 -21.25 -7.56
CA LYS A 148 -9.68 -21.84 -6.76
C LYS A 148 -10.43 -20.80 -5.92
N TYR A 149 -9.72 -19.84 -5.34
CA TYR A 149 -10.29 -18.89 -4.37
C TYR A 149 -10.51 -17.47 -4.94
N GLY A 150 -10.28 -17.26 -6.24
CA GLY A 150 -10.46 -15.96 -6.89
C GLY A 150 -9.35 -14.95 -6.55
N ILE A 151 -8.13 -15.42 -6.30
CA ILE A 151 -6.95 -14.63 -5.99
C ILE A 151 -6.22 -14.30 -7.29
N GLY A 152 -5.79 -13.05 -7.48
CA GLY A 152 -4.97 -12.64 -8.62
C GLY A 152 -3.58 -13.28 -8.55
N PHE A 153 -3.12 -13.88 -9.66
CA PHE A 153 -1.85 -14.56 -9.72
C PHE A 153 -0.88 -13.92 -10.71
N TRP A 154 0.17 -13.34 -10.20
CA TRP A 154 1.30 -12.77 -10.96
C TRP A 154 2.42 -13.80 -11.03
N LYS A 155 2.53 -14.46 -12.19
CA LYS A 155 3.48 -15.54 -12.43
C LYS A 155 4.94 -15.08 -12.35
N PRO A 156 5.92 -16.01 -12.19
CA PRO A 156 7.34 -15.68 -12.22
C PRO A 156 7.73 -14.87 -13.46
N GLY A 157 8.49 -13.78 -13.25
CA GLY A 157 8.90 -12.85 -14.29
C GLY A 157 7.91 -11.73 -14.61
N ALA A 158 6.77 -11.65 -13.90
CA ALA A 158 5.79 -10.56 -14.09
C ALA A 158 6.22 -9.21 -13.49
N GLY A 159 7.20 -9.21 -12.59
CA GLY A 159 7.72 -8.02 -11.94
C GLY A 159 7.81 -8.17 -10.42
N ILE A 160 8.45 -7.20 -9.77
CA ILE A 160 8.58 -7.12 -8.31
C ILE A 160 7.23 -6.74 -7.71
N ILE A 161 6.79 -7.46 -6.67
CA ILE A 161 5.48 -7.29 -6.00
C ILE A 161 5.16 -5.81 -5.73
N HIS A 162 6.07 -5.04 -5.13
CA HIS A 162 5.76 -3.67 -4.71
C HIS A 162 5.58 -2.71 -5.89
N GLN A 163 6.29 -2.93 -7.00
CA GLN A 163 6.09 -2.16 -8.24
C GLN A 163 4.79 -2.56 -8.93
N VAL A 164 4.51 -3.85 -9.02
CA VAL A 164 3.24 -4.36 -9.58
C VAL A 164 2.04 -3.82 -8.79
N VAL A 165 2.12 -3.82 -7.45
CA VAL A 165 1.08 -3.27 -6.58
C VAL A 165 0.92 -1.76 -6.79
N LEU A 166 2.03 -1.01 -6.85
CA LEU A 166 1.99 0.44 -7.07
C LEU A 166 1.36 0.80 -8.43
N GLU A 167 1.69 0.04 -9.48
CA GLU A 167 1.23 0.28 -10.85
C GLU A 167 -0.21 -0.15 -11.11
N ASN A 168 -0.72 -1.15 -10.37
CA ASN A 168 -2.00 -1.77 -10.72
C ASN A 168 -3.06 -1.67 -9.62
N TYR A 169 -2.68 -1.61 -8.34
CA TYR A 169 -3.62 -1.84 -7.24
C TYR A 169 -3.66 -0.74 -6.19
N ALA A 170 -2.53 -0.07 -5.91
CA ALA A 170 -2.49 0.98 -4.89
C ALA A 170 -3.32 2.20 -5.32
N PHE A 171 -4.05 2.78 -4.39
CA PHE A 171 -4.88 3.96 -4.63
C PHE A 171 -4.92 4.86 -3.38
N PRO A 172 -5.10 6.19 -3.56
CA PRO A 172 -5.10 7.13 -2.45
C PRO A 172 -6.20 6.85 -1.42
N GLY A 173 -5.86 6.91 -0.15
CA GLY A 173 -6.81 6.74 0.95
C GLY A 173 -7.19 5.30 1.26
N GLY A 174 -6.67 4.32 0.54
CA GLY A 174 -6.89 2.90 0.81
C GLY A 174 -6.04 2.37 1.97
N MET A 175 -6.37 1.16 2.42
CA MET A 175 -5.62 0.40 3.42
C MET A 175 -5.35 -1.02 2.93
N MET A 176 -4.09 -1.46 2.96
CA MET A 176 -3.76 -2.84 2.64
C MET A 176 -2.77 -3.45 3.61
N ILE A 177 -2.80 -4.78 3.69
CA ILE A 177 -1.74 -5.56 4.32
C ILE A 177 -1.02 -6.42 3.30
N GLY A 178 0.24 -6.75 3.55
CA GLY A 178 1.00 -7.60 2.66
C GLY A 178 2.02 -8.44 3.41
N THR A 179 2.30 -9.64 2.89
CA THR A 179 3.23 -10.58 3.54
C THR A 179 4.69 -10.29 3.23
N ASP A 180 5.02 -9.00 3.14
CA ASP A 180 6.37 -8.52 2.87
C ASP A 180 6.63 -7.20 3.62
N SER A 181 7.84 -7.02 4.14
CA SER A 181 8.23 -5.83 4.93
C SER A 181 8.24 -4.52 4.11
N HIS A 182 8.37 -4.60 2.79
CA HIS A 182 8.37 -3.43 1.89
C HIS A 182 7.00 -3.11 1.30
N THR A 183 5.93 -3.73 1.82
CA THR A 183 4.54 -3.36 1.52
C THR A 183 4.27 -1.84 1.61
N PRO A 184 4.89 -1.08 2.54
CA PRO A 184 4.75 0.38 2.63
C PRO A 184 5.11 1.18 1.37
N ASN A 185 5.73 0.57 0.35
CA ASN A 185 5.96 1.19 -0.96
C ASN A 185 4.69 1.84 -1.55
N ALA A 186 3.51 1.26 -1.29
CA ALA A 186 2.22 1.79 -1.73
C ALA A 186 1.84 3.14 -1.08
N GLY A 187 2.49 3.53 0.01
CA GLY A 187 2.37 4.86 0.61
C GLY A 187 2.81 6.00 -0.31
N GLY A 188 3.58 5.68 -1.37
CA GLY A 188 3.88 6.59 -2.48
C GLY A 188 2.65 7.02 -3.29
N LEU A 189 1.49 6.37 -3.09
CA LEU A 189 0.18 6.76 -3.61
C LEU A 189 -0.83 7.06 -2.48
N ALA A 190 -0.37 7.58 -1.34
CA ALA A 190 -1.22 7.97 -0.21
C ALA A 190 -2.08 6.81 0.34
N MET A 191 -1.56 5.60 0.35
CA MET A 191 -2.20 4.39 0.87
C MET A 191 -1.53 3.96 2.18
N ILE A 192 -2.28 3.60 3.21
CA ILE A 192 -1.71 2.87 4.36
C ILE A 192 -1.48 1.43 3.93
N ALA A 193 -0.22 1.01 3.92
CA ALA A 193 0.17 -0.31 3.49
C ALA A 193 1.17 -0.89 4.50
N ILE A 194 0.84 -2.05 5.09
CA ILE A 194 1.55 -2.58 6.25
C ILE A 194 2.03 -4.01 5.98
N GLY A 195 3.31 -4.26 6.26
CA GLY A 195 3.88 -5.59 6.23
C GLY A 195 3.43 -6.41 7.44
N VAL A 196 2.91 -7.63 7.19
CA VAL A 196 2.35 -8.52 8.22
C VAL A 196 2.82 -9.95 8.04
N GLY A 197 2.54 -10.79 9.02
CA GLY A 197 2.72 -12.25 8.92
C GLY A 197 1.65 -12.93 8.05
N GLY A 198 1.94 -14.18 7.64
CA GLY A 198 0.98 -14.96 6.84
C GLY A 198 -0.35 -15.21 7.56
N ALA A 199 -0.35 -15.34 8.89
CA ALA A 199 -1.57 -15.55 9.68
C ALA A 199 -2.53 -14.35 9.58
N ASP A 200 -2.01 -13.11 9.71
CA ASP A 200 -2.82 -11.90 9.56
C ASP A 200 -3.46 -11.82 8.17
N ALA A 201 -2.69 -12.18 7.12
CA ALA A 201 -3.21 -12.24 5.75
C ALA A 201 -4.37 -13.23 5.63
N VAL A 202 -4.26 -14.41 6.28
CA VAL A 202 -5.34 -15.43 6.30
C VAL A 202 -6.59 -14.89 6.96
N ASP A 203 -6.48 -14.24 8.10
CA ASP A 203 -7.62 -13.70 8.85
C ASP A 203 -8.38 -12.67 8.00
N VAL A 204 -7.68 -11.73 7.38
CA VAL A 204 -8.29 -10.72 6.49
C VAL A 204 -8.91 -11.36 5.25
N MET A 205 -8.22 -12.32 4.60
CA MET A 205 -8.79 -13.07 3.48
C MET A 205 -10.05 -13.86 3.89
N ALA A 206 -10.14 -14.33 5.13
CA ALA A 206 -11.31 -15.01 5.68
C ALA A 206 -12.45 -14.05 6.10
N GLY A 207 -12.24 -12.74 6.06
CA GLY A 207 -13.21 -11.71 6.43
C GLY A 207 -13.24 -11.40 7.92
N LEU A 208 -12.17 -11.70 8.64
CA LEU A 208 -11.98 -11.31 10.03
C LEU A 208 -11.32 -9.92 10.11
N PRO A 209 -11.50 -9.19 11.22
CA PRO A 209 -10.78 -7.95 11.44
C PRO A 209 -9.27 -8.19 11.56
N TRP A 210 -8.50 -7.15 11.26
CA TRP A 210 -7.09 -7.13 11.53
C TRP A 210 -6.79 -6.17 12.68
N GLU A 211 -6.28 -6.71 13.78
CA GLU A 211 -5.97 -5.94 14.98
C GLU A 211 -4.60 -5.26 14.86
N LEU A 212 -4.57 -3.96 15.11
CA LEU A 212 -3.35 -3.17 15.20
C LEU A 212 -3.38 -2.27 16.43
N LYS A 213 -2.28 -2.16 17.14
CA LYS A 213 -2.13 -1.13 18.15
C LYS A 213 -2.14 0.25 17.48
N MET A 214 -3.09 1.14 17.88
CA MET A 214 -3.23 2.47 17.28
C MET A 214 -1.87 3.16 17.17
N PRO A 215 -1.34 3.39 15.95
CA PRO A 215 0.04 3.83 15.81
C PRO A 215 0.22 5.29 16.24
N LYS A 216 1.41 5.62 16.69
CA LYS A 216 1.87 7.01 16.75
C LYS A 216 2.03 7.55 15.34
N VAL A 217 2.05 8.86 15.18
CA VAL A 217 2.25 9.50 13.86
C VAL A 217 3.44 10.44 13.94
N ILE A 218 4.46 10.13 13.13
CA ILE A 218 5.64 10.98 12.96
C ILE A 218 5.43 11.80 11.69
N GLY A 219 5.39 13.14 11.83
CA GLY A 219 5.31 14.05 10.70
C GLY A 219 6.70 14.37 10.14
N VAL A 220 6.89 14.25 8.84
CA VAL A 220 8.09 14.72 8.14
C VAL A 220 7.71 15.84 7.18
N LYS A 221 8.01 17.07 7.57
CA LYS A 221 7.76 18.26 6.76
C LYS A 221 8.91 18.44 5.76
N LEU A 222 8.58 18.39 4.48
CA LEU A 222 9.52 18.59 3.38
C LEU A 222 9.29 19.99 2.78
N THR A 223 10.35 20.77 2.70
CA THR A 223 10.37 22.08 2.04
C THR A 223 11.39 22.09 0.90
N GLY A 224 11.43 23.15 0.12
CA GLY A 224 12.38 23.26 -0.98
C GLY A 224 12.20 22.23 -2.09
N LYS A 225 13.27 21.94 -2.81
CA LYS A 225 13.26 21.03 -3.97
C LYS A 225 14.60 20.35 -4.14
N MET A 226 14.60 19.05 -4.42
CA MET A 226 15.81 18.31 -4.79
C MET A 226 16.43 18.89 -6.06
N SER A 227 17.76 18.93 -6.09
CA SER A 227 18.54 19.44 -7.22
C SER A 227 19.80 18.59 -7.48
N GLY A 228 20.42 18.81 -8.63
CA GLY A 228 21.65 18.11 -8.98
C GLY A 228 21.49 16.58 -9.03
N TRP A 229 22.26 15.87 -8.24
CA TRP A 229 22.27 14.40 -8.13
C TRP A 229 21.44 13.86 -6.99
N THR A 230 20.76 14.72 -6.22
CA THR A 230 19.91 14.30 -5.11
C THR A 230 18.72 13.48 -5.61
N SER A 231 18.44 12.40 -4.95
CA SER A 231 17.37 11.46 -5.26
C SER A 231 16.43 11.25 -4.08
N ALA A 232 15.30 10.60 -4.31
CA ALA A 232 14.37 10.19 -3.24
C ALA A 232 15.06 9.28 -2.19
N LYS A 233 16.10 8.53 -2.59
CA LYS A 233 16.90 7.71 -1.69
C LYS A 233 17.62 8.54 -0.63
N ASP A 234 18.12 9.71 -0.99
CA ASP A 234 18.82 10.58 -0.05
C ASP A 234 17.87 11.13 1.01
N VAL A 235 16.61 11.40 0.64
CA VAL A 235 15.56 11.82 1.58
C VAL A 235 15.36 10.78 2.68
N ILE A 236 15.14 9.51 2.33
CA ILE A 236 14.92 8.46 3.34
C ILE A 236 16.19 8.11 4.10
N LEU A 237 17.38 8.23 3.51
CA LEU A 237 18.62 8.06 4.22
C LEU A 237 18.83 9.16 5.28
N TRP A 238 18.45 10.39 4.96
CA TRP A 238 18.44 11.49 5.94
C TRP A 238 17.48 11.18 7.10
N VAL A 239 16.25 10.76 6.81
CA VAL A 239 15.25 10.37 7.83
C VAL A 239 15.77 9.21 8.68
N ALA A 240 16.40 8.22 8.07
CA ALA A 240 17.02 7.10 8.78
C ALA A 240 18.17 7.56 9.71
N GLY A 241 18.93 8.57 9.29
CA GLY A 241 19.94 9.22 10.13
C GLY A 241 19.34 9.90 11.38
N GLN A 242 18.13 10.45 11.28
CA GLN A 242 17.43 11.10 12.41
C GLN A 242 16.74 10.09 13.33
N LEU A 243 15.98 9.13 12.76
CA LEU A 243 15.18 8.18 13.54
C LEU A 243 15.95 6.94 13.97
N THR A 244 17.06 6.61 13.30
CA THR A 244 17.77 5.33 13.44
C THR A 244 16.90 4.14 13.06
N VAL A 245 17.39 2.91 13.25
CA VAL A 245 16.68 1.67 12.86
C VAL A 245 15.47 1.30 13.73
N LYS A 246 15.20 2.05 14.79
CA LYS A 246 14.12 1.77 15.75
C LYS A 246 13.21 2.97 16.02
N GLY A 247 13.53 4.13 15.51
CA GLY A 247 12.78 5.37 15.82
C GLY A 247 11.36 5.39 15.29
N GLY A 248 11.08 4.62 14.22
CA GLY A 248 9.73 4.46 13.64
C GLY A 248 8.88 3.37 14.30
N THR A 249 9.39 2.62 15.28
CA THR A 249 8.70 1.46 15.87
C THR A 249 7.35 1.86 16.47
N GLY A 250 6.28 1.20 16.02
CA GLY A 250 4.90 1.48 16.43
C GLY A 250 4.37 2.83 15.96
N ALA A 251 4.99 3.41 14.93
CA ALA A 251 4.55 4.66 14.32
C ALA A 251 4.32 4.52 12.82
N ILE A 252 3.47 5.38 12.29
CA ILE A 252 3.34 5.66 10.86
C ILE A 252 4.05 6.99 10.58
N VAL A 253 4.89 7.01 9.53
CA VAL A 253 5.60 8.22 9.10
C VAL A 253 4.81 8.89 7.97
N GLU A 254 4.33 10.10 8.23
CA GLU A 254 3.52 10.87 7.28
C GLU A 254 4.34 12.04 6.72
N TYR A 255 4.55 12.04 5.40
CA TYR A 255 5.31 13.07 4.68
C TYR A 255 4.38 14.11 4.09
N PHE A 256 4.66 15.40 4.31
CA PHE A 256 3.85 16.52 3.85
C PHE A 256 4.70 17.77 3.58
N GLY A 257 4.08 18.83 3.08
CA GLY A 257 4.72 20.11 2.76
C GLY A 257 5.00 20.29 1.27
N GLU A 258 5.35 21.52 0.86
CA GLU A 258 5.55 21.86 -0.55
C GLU A 258 6.69 21.07 -1.21
N GLY A 259 7.72 20.69 -0.47
CA GLY A 259 8.79 19.85 -0.96
C GLY A 259 8.30 18.46 -1.36
N ALA A 260 7.35 17.88 -0.62
CA ALA A 260 6.73 16.60 -0.96
C ALA A 260 5.98 16.67 -2.31
N ASP A 261 5.29 17.77 -2.59
CA ASP A 261 4.54 17.98 -3.85
C ASP A 261 5.47 18.08 -5.07
N THR A 262 6.79 18.31 -4.88
CA THR A 262 7.78 18.31 -5.98
C THR A 262 8.25 16.93 -6.40
N MET A 263 8.09 15.91 -5.53
CA MET A 263 8.57 14.55 -5.76
C MET A 263 7.63 13.75 -6.67
N SER A 264 8.18 12.88 -7.52
CA SER A 264 7.38 11.94 -8.32
C SER A 264 6.71 10.88 -7.43
N ALA A 265 5.60 10.29 -7.88
CA ALA A 265 4.93 9.20 -7.15
C ALA A 265 5.87 8.00 -6.92
N THR A 266 6.70 7.65 -7.90
CA THR A 266 7.71 6.58 -7.76
C THR A 266 8.83 6.96 -6.77
N GLY A 267 9.24 8.23 -6.73
CA GLY A 267 10.18 8.74 -5.72
C GLY A 267 9.59 8.64 -4.30
N LYS A 268 8.33 9.01 -4.13
CA LYS A 268 7.60 8.83 -2.86
C LYS A 268 7.51 7.35 -2.47
N GLY A 269 7.23 6.46 -3.44
CA GLY A 269 7.29 5.01 -3.23
C GLY A 269 8.65 4.55 -2.72
N THR A 270 9.75 5.06 -3.30
CA THR A 270 11.12 4.74 -2.82
C THR A 270 11.33 5.17 -1.37
N VAL A 271 10.86 6.34 -0.97
CA VAL A 271 10.95 6.81 0.43
C VAL A 271 10.15 5.91 1.35
N CYS A 272 8.89 5.61 0.99
CA CYS A 272 8.01 4.76 1.81
C CYS A 272 8.52 3.32 1.91
N ASN A 273 9.10 2.79 0.83
CA ASN A 273 9.67 1.45 0.77
C ASN A 273 10.69 1.21 1.88
N MET A 274 11.58 2.17 2.11
CA MET A 274 12.59 2.08 3.15
C MET A 274 12.10 2.46 4.56
N GLY A 275 10.81 2.64 4.75
CA GLY A 275 10.23 2.77 6.09
C GLY A 275 10.45 1.53 6.98
N ALA A 276 10.62 0.36 6.35
CA ALA A 276 10.95 -0.89 7.04
C ALA A 276 12.29 -0.79 7.80
N GLU A 277 13.31 -0.14 7.22
CA GLU A 277 14.65 -0.03 7.80
C GLU A 277 14.72 0.90 9.01
N ILE A 278 13.74 1.77 9.19
CA ILE A 278 13.59 2.60 10.40
C ILE A 278 12.59 2.03 11.41
N GLY A 279 12.08 0.82 11.14
CA GLY A 279 11.12 0.12 11.98
C GLY A 279 9.70 0.70 11.94
N ALA A 280 9.38 1.56 10.99
CA ALA A 280 8.05 2.14 10.87
C ALA A 280 7.00 1.08 10.51
N THR A 281 5.81 1.18 11.11
CA THR A 281 4.64 0.35 10.76
C THR A 281 4.21 0.59 9.33
N CYS A 282 4.22 1.86 8.89
CA CYS A 282 3.95 2.30 7.53
C CYS A 282 4.59 3.67 7.29
N SER A 283 4.72 4.03 6.03
CA SER A 283 5.10 5.38 5.59
C SER A 283 4.18 5.80 4.46
N LEU A 284 3.72 7.06 4.44
CA LEU A 284 2.86 7.55 3.35
C LEU A 284 3.07 9.05 3.11
N PHE A 285 2.72 9.47 1.91
CA PHE A 285 2.66 10.87 1.48
C PHE A 285 1.21 11.34 1.35
N ALA A 286 0.97 12.63 1.57
CA ALA A 286 -0.29 13.26 1.23
C ALA A 286 -0.55 13.22 -0.28
N TYR A 287 -1.82 13.03 -0.68
CA TYR A 287 -2.22 12.98 -2.10
C TYR A 287 -1.96 14.30 -2.83
N ASP A 288 -1.41 14.21 -4.03
CA ASP A 288 -1.09 15.35 -4.86
C ASP A 288 -1.25 15.10 -6.38
N GLU A 289 -0.91 16.12 -7.18
CA GLU A 289 -1.03 16.08 -8.64
C GLU A 289 -0.06 15.08 -9.30
N LYS A 290 1.11 14.81 -8.68
CA LYS A 290 2.06 13.80 -9.20
C LYS A 290 1.48 12.39 -9.08
N MET A 291 0.74 12.13 -8.00
CA MET A 291 0.03 10.87 -7.82
C MET A 291 -1.14 10.75 -8.79
N SER A 292 -1.94 11.83 -9.00
CA SER A 292 -3.00 11.87 -10.02
C SER A 292 -2.44 11.57 -11.41
N ALA A 293 -1.33 12.21 -11.78
CA ALA A 293 -0.66 11.97 -13.07
C ALA A 293 -0.17 10.52 -13.21
N TYR A 294 0.40 9.94 -12.15
CA TYR A 294 0.85 8.56 -12.14
C TYR A 294 -0.31 7.56 -12.31
N LEU A 295 -1.42 7.77 -11.61
CA LEU A 295 -2.63 6.95 -11.77
C LEU A 295 -3.14 7.01 -13.22
N LYS A 296 -3.17 8.19 -13.86
CA LYS A 296 -3.54 8.36 -15.26
C LYS A 296 -2.58 7.63 -16.21
N ALA A 297 -1.29 7.74 -15.97
CA ALA A 297 -0.25 7.10 -16.78
C ALA A 297 -0.27 5.56 -16.66
N THR A 298 -0.74 5.02 -15.55
CA THR A 298 -0.89 3.57 -15.29
C THR A 298 -2.29 3.05 -15.58
N GLY A 299 -3.09 3.76 -16.40
CA GLY A 299 -4.41 3.30 -16.86
C GLY A 299 -5.55 3.43 -15.83
N ARG A 300 -5.32 4.15 -14.72
CA ARG A 300 -6.29 4.33 -13.61
C ARG A 300 -6.85 5.75 -13.55
N ALA A 301 -7.16 6.34 -14.73
CA ALA A 301 -7.66 7.72 -14.84
C ALA A 301 -8.99 7.94 -14.09
N GLU A 302 -9.87 6.92 -14.01
CA GLU A 302 -11.12 6.99 -13.25
C GLU A 302 -10.85 7.09 -11.75
N VAL A 303 -9.90 6.33 -11.22
CA VAL A 303 -9.47 6.43 -9.81
C VAL A 303 -8.88 7.80 -9.52
N ALA A 304 -8.03 8.33 -10.41
CA ALA A 304 -7.48 9.67 -10.27
C ALA A 304 -8.59 10.75 -10.21
N ALA A 305 -9.58 10.67 -11.12
CA ALA A 305 -10.69 11.63 -11.14
C ALA A 305 -11.53 11.60 -9.87
N MET A 306 -11.78 10.41 -9.31
CA MET A 306 -12.50 10.28 -8.04
C MET A 306 -11.67 10.79 -6.85
N ALA A 307 -10.37 10.47 -6.81
CA ALA A 307 -9.46 10.96 -5.76
C ALA A 307 -9.33 12.49 -5.78
N ASP A 308 -9.28 13.09 -6.98
CA ASP A 308 -9.26 14.55 -7.14
C ASP A 308 -10.51 15.23 -6.54
N GLN A 309 -11.69 14.57 -6.55
CA GLN A 309 -12.94 15.09 -5.99
C GLN A 309 -12.96 15.09 -4.45
N ILE A 310 -12.24 14.17 -3.81
CA ILE A 310 -12.18 14.04 -2.35
C ILE A 310 -10.80 14.40 -1.79
N ARG A 311 -10.02 15.18 -2.53
CA ARG A 311 -8.61 15.51 -2.24
C ARG A 311 -8.38 15.99 -0.81
N GLU A 312 -9.30 16.79 -0.26
CA GLU A 312 -9.23 17.30 1.12
C GLU A 312 -9.24 16.18 2.18
N HIS A 313 -9.85 15.03 1.87
CA HIS A 313 -9.88 13.87 2.75
C HIS A 313 -8.63 12.97 2.57
N LEU A 314 -7.83 13.23 1.54
CA LEU A 314 -6.60 12.50 1.19
C LEU A 314 -5.32 13.29 1.53
N ARG A 315 -5.45 14.31 2.35
CA ARG A 315 -4.37 15.16 2.88
C ARG A 315 -4.61 15.43 4.37
N PRO A 316 -3.59 15.79 5.17
CA PRO A 316 -3.83 16.32 6.52
C PRO A 316 -4.69 17.58 6.45
N ASP A 317 -5.40 17.91 7.53
CA ASP A 317 -6.15 19.14 7.62
C ASP A 317 -5.19 20.35 7.60
N ASP A 318 -5.65 21.52 7.13
CA ASP A 318 -4.81 22.71 6.99
C ASP A 318 -4.20 23.17 8.33
N ASP A 319 -4.96 23.07 9.42
CA ASP A 319 -4.47 23.37 10.77
C ASP A 319 -3.33 22.44 11.21
N VAL A 320 -3.34 21.17 10.75
CA VAL A 320 -2.24 20.21 11.00
C VAL A 320 -0.98 20.64 10.27
N MET A 321 -1.12 21.11 9.04
CA MET A 321 0.01 21.59 8.24
C MET A 321 0.57 22.92 8.76
N ALA A 322 -0.30 23.78 9.32
CA ALA A 322 0.08 25.08 9.89
C ALA A 322 0.85 24.96 11.21
N ASP A 323 0.45 24.03 12.08
CA ASP A 323 1.10 23.79 13.38
C ASP A 323 1.30 22.28 13.63
N PRO A 324 2.23 21.62 12.90
CA PRO A 324 2.40 20.17 12.96
C PRO A 324 2.82 19.66 14.35
N LEU A 325 3.56 20.44 15.14
CA LEU A 325 3.99 20.06 16.49
C LEU A 325 2.83 19.77 17.44
N LYS A 326 1.65 20.30 17.15
CA LYS A 326 0.45 20.11 17.97
C LYS A 326 -0.26 18.78 17.68
N TYR A 327 -0.06 18.20 16.49
CA TYR A 327 -0.88 17.10 15.99
C TYR A 327 -0.11 15.80 15.75
N TYR A 328 1.20 15.89 15.49
CA TYR A 328 2.08 14.73 15.38
C TYR A 328 2.75 14.41 16.71
N ASP A 329 3.06 13.13 16.95
CA ASP A 329 3.79 12.70 18.15
C ASP A 329 5.27 13.11 18.10
N GLN A 330 5.80 13.31 16.89
CA GLN A 330 7.14 13.82 16.60
C GLN A 330 7.11 14.50 15.23
N VAL A 331 7.89 15.55 15.04
CA VAL A 331 8.05 16.24 13.76
C VAL A 331 9.52 16.32 13.38
N LEU A 332 9.84 15.97 12.15
CA LEU A 332 11.11 16.22 11.50
C LEU A 332 10.89 17.25 10.38
N GLU A 333 11.84 18.15 10.18
CA GLU A 333 11.82 19.14 9.09
C GLU A 333 13.06 18.97 8.23
N LEU A 334 12.87 18.89 6.91
CA LEU A 334 13.93 18.74 5.94
C LEU A 334 13.70 19.70 4.77
N ASP A 335 14.67 20.58 4.54
CA ASP A 335 14.76 21.35 3.30
C ASP A 335 15.50 20.51 2.24
N LEU A 336 14.76 20.05 1.22
CA LEU A 336 15.30 19.24 0.14
C LEU A 336 16.42 19.93 -0.66
N SER A 337 16.50 21.26 -0.59
CA SER A 337 17.54 22.04 -1.26
C SER A 337 18.90 21.93 -0.57
N THR A 338 18.93 21.38 0.64
CA THR A 338 20.16 21.20 1.43
C THR A 338 20.77 19.81 1.34
N LEU A 339 20.11 18.87 0.63
CA LEU A 339 20.58 17.50 0.41
C LEU A 339 21.63 17.43 -0.72
#